data_3cac28d540456ae8e48d524ca0558eed
#
_entry.id   3cac28d540456ae8e48d524ca0558eed
#
_cell.length_a   1.000
_cell.length_b   1.000
_cell.length_c   1.000
_cell.angle_alpha   90.00
_cell.angle_beta   90.00
_cell.angle_gamma   90.00
#
_symmetry.space_group_name_H-M   'P 1'
#
loop_
_entity.id
_entity.type
_entity.pdbx_description
1 polymer ?
#
loop_
_entity_poly.entity_id
_entity_poly.type
_entity_poly.pdbx_seq_one_letter_code
_entity_poly.pdbx_strand_id
1 'polypeptide(L)'
;MVINSPIHFQLDTADPKQVLWHAIRKFVNKEPKGLPVYAEVAKWLGDNQGRGLICVGQSSLGKSVICCQVLPYIFSQYFGDAGIEVKVMTATEMNQHIDELLDFCGYKHVIIIDDLGKESPETVTFGNRRRPFFELVDKCEVTGTLLIITTNLRTTEHPTIKHPSIEGQYGVPTLERLKAITHVVKFEGESMRG
;
A
#
# COMPACT_ATOMS: atom_id res chain seq x y z
N MET A 1 -5.32 11.63 -23.64
CA MET A 1 -4.99 11.51 -22.22
C MET A 1 -3.70 10.72 -22.15
N VAL A 2 -2.59 11.31 -21.71
CA VAL A 2 -1.32 10.58 -21.57
C VAL A 2 -1.42 9.82 -20.25
N ILE A 3 -1.56 8.51 -20.30
CA ILE A 3 -1.45 7.65 -19.13
C ILE A 3 0.05 7.57 -18.83
N ASN A 4 0.49 8.17 -17.73
CA ASN A 4 1.85 8.04 -17.28
C ASN A 4 2.06 6.60 -16.77
N SER A 5 3.08 5.93 -17.26
CA SER A 5 3.45 4.64 -16.71
C SER A 5 3.83 4.78 -15.26
N PRO A 6 3.37 3.89 -14.37
CA PRO A 6 3.76 3.91 -12.96
C PRO A 6 5.28 3.81 -12.78
N ILE A 7 5.78 4.25 -11.63
CA ILE A 7 7.20 4.11 -11.30
C ILE A 7 7.57 2.64 -11.37
N HIS A 8 8.49 2.33 -12.28
CA HIS A 8 9.16 1.04 -12.32
C HIS A 8 10.55 1.22 -11.72
N PHE A 9 10.80 0.58 -10.60
CA PHE A 9 12.11 0.58 -9.95
C PHE A 9 12.64 -0.84 -9.80
N GLN A 10 13.96 -0.95 -9.79
CA GLN A 10 14.70 -2.18 -9.53
C GLN A 10 15.84 -1.87 -8.58
N LEU A 11 16.08 -2.76 -7.62
CA LEU A 11 17.26 -2.73 -6.77
C LEU A 11 18.41 -3.46 -7.48
N ASP A 12 19.08 -2.79 -8.42
CA ASP A 12 20.13 -3.39 -9.25
C ASP A 12 21.45 -3.63 -8.51
N THR A 13 21.68 -2.90 -7.41
CA THR A 13 22.99 -2.84 -6.74
C THR A 13 23.08 -3.62 -5.44
N ALA A 14 21.96 -4.16 -4.94
CA ALA A 14 21.91 -4.86 -3.65
C ALA A 14 20.88 -6.00 -3.68
N ASP A 15 21.15 -7.07 -2.91
CA ASP A 15 20.15 -8.12 -2.68
C ASP A 15 18.91 -7.55 -1.97
N PRO A 16 17.73 -7.54 -2.61
CA PRO A 16 16.51 -6.98 -2.02
C PRO A 16 16.13 -7.61 -0.67
N LYS A 17 16.46 -8.87 -0.44
CA LYS A 17 16.21 -9.54 0.85
C LYS A 17 17.10 -8.98 1.95
N GLN A 18 18.36 -8.74 1.65
CA GLN A 18 19.30 -8.15 2.62
C GLN A 18 18.93 -6.70 2.91
N VAL A 19 18.55 -5.92 1.88
CA VAL A 19 18.08 -4.53 2.04
C VAL A 19 16.86 -4.48 2.95
N LEU A 20 15.84 -5.29 2.65
CA LEU A 20 14.62 -5.37 3.45
C LEU A 20 14.93 -5.77 4.90
N TRP A 21 15.74 -6.81 5.08
CA TRP A 21 16.11 -7.33 6.40
C TRP A 21 16.88 -6.31 7.23
N HIS A 22 17.84 -5.64 6.61
CA HIS A 22 18.60 -4.58 7.27
C HIS A 22 17.70 -3.40 7.68
N ALA A 23 16.79 -3.00 6.80
CA ALA A 23 15.83 -1.93 7.10
C ALA A 23 14.86 -2.33 8.23
N ILE A 24 14.34 -3.56 8.24
CA ILE A 24 13.44 -4.04 9.32
C ILE A 24 14.13 -3.94 10.68
N ARG A 25 15.40 -4.33 10.81
CA ARG A 25 16.16 -4.27 12.07
C ARG A 25 16.28 -2.86 12.65
N LYS A 26 16.12 -1.81 11.87
CA LYS A 26 16.12 -0.43 12.38
C LYS A 26 14.85 -0.05 13.13
N PHE A 27 13.74 -0.71 12.81
CA PHE A 27 12.42 -0.37 13.36
C PHE A 27 11.88 -1.41 14.33
N VAL A 28 12.51 -2.58 14.40
CA VAL A 28 12.07 -3.69 15.27
C VAL A 28 13.16 -4.00 16.28
N ASN A 29 12.85 -3.84 17.57
CA ASN A 29 13.80 -4.05 18.68
C ASN A 29 14.13 -5.53 18.96
N LYS A 30 13.44 -6.47 18.35
CA LYS A 30 13.69 -7.92 18.48
C LYS A 30 14.16 -8.45 17.13
N GLU A 31 14.94 -9.53 17.12
CA GLU A 31 15.28 -10.24 15.88
C GLU A 31 13.99 -10.56 15.12
N PRO A 32 13.83 -10.03 13.90
CA PRO A 32 12.63 -10.27 13.13
C PRO A 32 12.52 -11.76 12.80
N LYS A 33 11.39 -12.36 13.10
CA LYS A 33 11.14 -13.74 12.67
C LYS A 33 11.09 -13.75 11.14
N GLY A 34 11.83 -14.65 10.51
CA GLY A 34 11.82 -14.81 9.05
C GLY A 34 10.45 -15.30 8.57
N LEU A 35 9.57 -14.37 8.23
CA LEU A 35 8.26 -14.71 7.69
C LEU A 35 8.34 -14.89 6.16
N PRO A 36 7.65 -15.88 5.58
CA PRO A 36 7.60 -16.09 4.12
C PRO A 36 7.19 -14.82 3.37
N VAL A 37 6.32 -14.00 3.94
CA VAL A 37 5.85 -12.73 3.37
C VAL A 37 6.99 -11.75 3.08
N TYR A 38 8.08 -11.77 3.84
CA TYR A 38 9.22 -10.89 3.58
C TYR A 38 9.93 -11.25 2.27
N ALA A 39 9.88 -12.51 1.85
CA ALA A 39 10.41 -12.90 0.53
C ALA A 39 9.56 -12.33 -0.61
N GLU A 40 8.24 -12.22 -0.45
CA GLU A 40 7.34 -11.61 -1.43
C GLU A 40 7.56 -10.09 -1.52
N VAL A 41 7.67 -9.40 -0.37
CA VAL A 41 8.00 -7.97 -0.34
C VAL A 41 9.38 -7.71 -0.92
N ALA A 42 10.38 -8.54 -0.62
CA ALA A 42 11.73 -8.41 -1.18
C ALA A 42 11.74 -8.65 -2.70
N LYS A 43 10.94 -9.60 -3.21
CA LYS A 43 10.78 -9.82 -4.64
C LYS A 43 10.20 -8.58 -5.33
N TRP A 44 9.18 -7.97 -4.73
CA TRP A 44 8.61 -6.72 -5.22
C TRP A 44 9.60 -5.56 -5.17
N LEU A 45 10.41 -5.44 -4.12
CA LEU A 45 11.49 -4.45 -4.05
C LEU A 45 12.56 -4.67 -5.12
N GLY A 46 12.83 -5.92 -5.50
CA GLY A 46 13.76 -6.24 -6.58
C GLY A 46 13.25 -5.80 -7.96
N ASP A 47 11.95 -5.92 -8.19
CA ASP A 47 11.27 -5.48 -9.41
C ASP A 47 9.78 -5.33 -9.13
N ASN A 48 9.31 -4.10 -9.01
CA ASN A 48 7.89 -3.82 -8.75
C ASN A 48 7.00 -3.91 -10.00
N GLN A 49 7.58 -4.06 -11.19
CA GLN A 49 6.85 -4.14 -12.46
C GLN A 49 5.86 -2.97 -12.66
N GLY A 50 6.19 -1.78 -12.13
CA GLY A 50 5.30 -0.62 -12.17
C GLY A 50 4.02 -0.76 -11.33
N ARG A 51 3.99 -1.66 -10.33
CA ARG A 51 2.79 -1.93 -9.52
C ARG A 51 3.09 -1.71 -8.04
N GLY A 52 2.12 -1.14 -7.33
CA GLY A 52 2.14 -0.98 -5.89
C GLY A 52 1.88 -2.28 -5.12
N LEU A 53 1.51 -2.17 -3.84
CA LEU A 53 1.23 -3.31 -2.97
C LEU A 53 -0.11 -3.18 -2.26
N ILE A 54 -0.81 -4.30 -2.09
CA ILE A 54 -1.84 -4.47 -1.07
C ILE A 54 -1.36 -5.51 -0.07
N CYS A 55 -1.07 -5.09 1.15
CA CYS A 55 -0.67 -5.96 2.26
C CYS A 55 -1.91 -6.35 3.07
N VAL A 56 -2.40 -7.57 2.82
CA VAL A 56 -3.62 -8.11 3.44
C VAL A 56 -3.24 -9.05 4.58
N GLY A 57 -3.97 -9.01 5.69
CA GLY A 57 -3.78 -9.97 6.80
C GLY A 57 -4.33 -9.44 8.12
N GLN A 58 -4.34 -10.30 9.12
CA GLN A 58 -4.80 -9.94 10.46
C GLN A 58 -3.93 -8.84 11.10
N SER A 59 -4.47 -8.20 12.13
CA SER A 59 -3.71 -7.22 12.92
C SER A 59 -2.47 -7.84 13.54
N SER A 60 -1.47 -7.00 13.83
CA SER A 60 -0.24 -7.40 14.53
C SER A 60 0.74 -8.31 13.76
N LEU A 61 0.58 -8.43 12.44
CA LEU A 61 1.51 -9.17 11.57
C LEU A 61 2.63 -8.29 10.96
N GLY A 62 2.78 -7.05 11.42
CA GLY A 62 3.85 -6.16 10.99
C GLY A 62 3.59 -5.38 9.70
N LYS A 63 2.40 -5.43 9.10
CA LYS A 63 2.05 -4.70 7.87
C LYS A 63 2.40 -3.22 7.94
N SER A 64 1.89 -2.51 8.97
CA SER A 64 2.13 -1.07 9.14
C SER A 64 3.61 -0.75 9.35
N VAL A 65 4.37 -1.60 10.07
CA VAL A 65 5.82 -1.40 10.23
C VAL A 65 6.52 -1.49 8.86
N ILE A 66 6.21 -2.53 8.09
CA ILE A 66 6.81 -2.71 6.76
C ILE A 66 6.40 -1.55 5.83
N CYS A 67 5.11 -1.26 5.71
CA CYS A 67 4.64 -0.31 4.71
C CYS A 67 4.88 1.15 5.11
N CYS A 68 4.69 1.51 6.39
CA CYS A 68 4.71 2.91 6.81
C CYS A 68 6.05 3.37 7.41
N GLN A 69 6.98 2.45 7.70
CA GLN A 69 8.30 2.79 8.26
C GLN A 69 9.44 2.25 7.40
N VAL A 70 9.42 0.93 7.13
CA VAL A 70 10.53 0.26 6.41
C VAL A 70 10.59 0.67 4.95
N LEU A 71 9.47 0.62 4.21
CA LEU A 71 9.46 0.99 2.79
C LEU A 71 9.79 2.48 2.56
N PRO A 72 9.23 3.47 3.29
CA PRO A 72 9.64 4.86 3.17
C PRO A 72 11.14 5.06 3.42
N TYR A 73 11.70 4.37 4.43
CA TYR A 73 13.13 4.40 4.68
C TYR A 73 13.93 3.85 3.48
N ILE A 74 13.52 2.71 2.90
CA ILE A 74 14.18 2.14 1.73
C ILE A 74 14.07 3.10 0.53
N PHE A 75 12.90 3.69 0.27
CA PHE A 75 12.72 4.67 -0.79
C PHE A 75 13.66 5.85 -0.64
N SER A 76 13.77 6.40 0.58
CA SER A 76 14.69 7.49 0.86
C SER A 76 16.16 7.12 0.66
N GLN A 77 16.58 5.92 1.06
CA GLN A 77 18.01 5.51 1.02
C GLN A 77 18.47 5.07 -0.37
N TYR A 78 17.62 4.42 -1.15
CA TYR A 78 17.99 3.77 -2.41
C TYR A 78 17.42 4.46 -3.64
N PHE A 79 16.39 5.29 -3.49
CA PHE A 79 15.69 5.94 -4.58
C PHE A 79 15.52 7.45 -4.37
N GLY A 80 16.15 8.03 -3.35
CA GLY A 80 16.09 9.48 -3.06
C GLY A 80 16.58 10.32 -4.23
N ASP A 81 17.69 9.93 -4.85
CA ASP A 81 18.27 10.63 -6.01
C ASP A 81 17.38 10.52 -7.26
N ALA A 82 16.50 9.53 -7.32
CA ALA A 82 15.52 9.40 -8.39
C ALA A 82 14.34 10.40 -8.28
N GLY A 83 14.28 11.16 -7.18
CA GLY A 83 13.23 12.15 -6.92
C GLY A 83 11.88 11.50 -6.58
N ILE A 84 11.91 10.35 -5.89
CA ILE A 84 10.69 9.70 -5.40
C ILE A 84 10.22 10.42 -4.13
N GLU A 85 8.96 10.87 -4.14
CA GLU A 85 8.29 11.46 -2.99
C GLU A 85 7.29 10.49 -2.39
N VAL A 86 7.32 10.31 -1.07
CA VAL A 86 6.48 9.36 -0.33
C VAL A 86 5.56 10.09 0.62
N LYS A 87 4.26 9.86 0.51
CA LYS A 87 3.25 10.34 1.46
C LYS A 87 2.61 9.15 2.17
N VAL A 88 2.62 9.19 3.50
CA VAL A 88 2.05 8.12 4.36
C VAL A 88 0.91 8.73 5.16
N MET A 89 -0.24 8.07 5.18
CA MET A 89 -1.38 8.44 6.00
C MET A 89 -2.27 7.25 6.31
N THR A 90 -3.10 7.36 7.33
CA THR A 90 -4.15 6.39 7.62
C THR A 90 -5.33 6.56 6.65
N ALA A 91 -6.15 5.52 6.51
CA ALA A 91 -7.36 5.61 5.70
C ALA A 91 -8.35 6.67 6.24
N THR A 92 -8.38 6.91 7.55
CA THR A 92 -9.19 7.98 8.16
C THR A 92 -8.68 9.37 7.77
N GLU A 93 -7.37 9.59 7.80
CA GLU A 93 -6.75 10.84 7.35
C GLU A 93 -6.95 11.06 5.84
N MET A 94 -6.88 9.99 5.02
CA MET A 94 -7.21 10.04 3.60
C MET A 94 -8.59 10.65 3.37
N ASN A 95 -9.61 10.22 4.10
CA ASN A 95 -10.96 10.78 3.95
C ASN A 95 -11.04 12.26 4.30
N GLN A 96 -10.24 12.72 5.27
CA GLN A 96 -10.22 14.11 5.72
C GLN A 96 -9.46 15.02 4.74
N HIS A 97 -8.42 14.48 4.08
CA HIS A 97 -7.47 15.23 3.24
C HIS A 97 -7.46 14.73 1.79
N ILE A 98 -8.58 14.22 1.29
CA ILE A 98 -8.61 13.58 -0.04
C ILE A 98 -8.21 14.54 -1.15
N ASP A 99 -8.61 15.81 -1.10
CA ASP A 99 -8.28 16.76 -2.16
C ASP A 99 -6.77 17.03 -2.22
N GLU A 100 -6.11 17.22 -1.08
CA GLU A 100 -4.66 17.37 -0.99
C GLU A 100 -3.92 16.11 -1.49
N LEU A 101 -4.51 14.92 -1.25
CA LEU A 101 -3.94 13.67 -1.69
C LEU A 101 -4.06 13.48 -3.20
N LEU A 102 -5.20 13.86 -3.79
CA LEU A 102 -5.41 13.85 -5.23
C LEU A 102 -4.51 14.84 -5.96
N ASP A 103 -4.23 15.99 -5.34
CA ASP A 103 -3.28 16.99 -5.87
C ASP A 103 -1.83 16.49 -5.78
N PHE A 104 -1.50 15.70 -4.76
CA PHE A 104 -0.20 15.06 -4.63
C PHE A 104 0.02 13.94 -5.66
N CYS A 105 -1.02 13.34 -6.25
CA CYS A 105 -0.86 12.26 -7.22
C CYS A 105 -0.06 12.70 -8.45
N GLY A 106 1.00 11.94 -8.78
CA GLY A 106 1.88 12.25 -9.90
C GLY A 106 2.90 11.13 -10.18
N TYR A 107 3.59 11.25 -11.29
CA TYR A 107 4.72 10.38 -11.61
C TYR A 107 5.84 10.55 -10.57
N LYS A 108 6.45 9.45 -10.14
CA LYS A 108 7.43 9.38 -9.04
C LYS A 108 6.88 9.65 -7.64
N HIS A 109 5.56 9.72 -7.49
CA HIS A 109 4.94 9.81 -6.18
C HIS A 109 4.47 8.44 -5.69
N VAL A 110 4.68 8.20 -4.40
CA VAL A 110 4.25 6.99 -3.70
C VAL A 110 3.28 7.40 -2.60
N ILE A 111 2.11 6.80 -2.59
CA ILE A 111 1.11 6.99 -1.55
C ILE A 111 0.96 5.70 -0.77
N ILE A 112 1.06 5.79 0.55
CA ILE A 112 0.89 4.66 1.47
C ILE A 112 -0.32 4.93 2.35
N ILE A 113 -1.34 4.08 2.24
CA ILE A 113 -2.56 4.14 3.06
C ILE A 113 -2.54 3.02 4.08
N ASP A 114 -2.48 3.38 5.36
CA ASP A 114 -2.50 2.40 6.45
C ASP A 114 -3.93 2.14 6.94
N ASP A 115 -4.18 0.88 7.27
CA ASP A 115 -5.42 0.42 7.89
C ASP A 115 -6.69 0.70 7.05
N LEU A 116 -6.63 0.50 5.74
CA LEU A 116 -7.80 0.60 4.86
C LEU A 116 -8.95 -0.29 5.37
N GLY A 117 -10.14 0.29 5.44
CA GLY A 117 -11.35 -0.36 5.94
C GLY A 117 -11.75 0.09 7.35
N LYS A 118 -10.99 0.99 7.98
CA LYS A 118 -11.36 1.62 9.25
C LYS A 118 -12.14 2.93 9.06
N GLU A 119 -12.07 3.52 7.89
CA GLU A 119 -12.79 4.73 7.50
C GLU A 119 -14.18 4.41 6.93
N SER A 120 -15.00 5.45 6.77
CA SER A 120 -16.23 5.33 5.99
C SER A 120 -15.91 5.26 4.50
N PRO A 121 -16.48 4.31 3.72
CA PRO A 121 -16.26 4.22 2.29
C PRO A 121 -16.85 5.42 1.51
N GLU A 122 -17.79 6.13 2.11
CA GLU A 122 -18.40 7.36 1.57
C GLU A 122 -18.27 8.51 2.57
N THR A 123 -18.06 9.71 2.05
CA THR A 123 -18.05 10.96 2.82
C THR A 123 -19.05 11.95 2.20
N VAL A 124 -19.46 12.93 2.98
CA VAL A 124 -20.29 14.04 2.49
C VAL A 124 -19.47 15.33 2.63
N THR A 125 -19.17 15.94 1.50
CA THR A 125 -18.45 17.22 1.44
C THR A 125 -19.32 18.25 0.73
N PHE A 126 -19.69 19.33 1.42
CA PHE A 126 -20.59 20.38 0.90
C PHE A 126 -21.89 19.84 0.29
N GLY A 127 -22.49 18.82 0.92
CA GLY A 127 -23.74 18.19 0.44
C GLY A 127 -23.56 17.16 -0.67
N ASN A 128 -22.38 16.99 -1.21
CA ASN A 128 -22.08 15.98 -2.24
C ASN A 128 -21.54 14.71 -1.61
N ARG A 129 -22.06 13.56 -2.03
CA ARG A 129 -21.48 12.26 -1.67
C ARG A 129 -20.22 12.02 -2.49
N ARG A 130 -19.15 11.64 -1.80
CA ARG A 130 -17.87 11.28 -2.42
C ARG A 130 -17.48 9.87 -1.98
N ARG A 131 -16.63 9.24 -2.78
CA ARG A 131 -16.02 7.93 -2.49
C ARG A 131 -14.50 8.08 -2.54
N PRO A 132 -13.87 8.60 -1.46
CA PRO A 132 -12.48 9.03 -1.48
C PRO A 132 -11.51 7.96 -1.94
N PHE A 133 -11.67 6.72 -1.46
CA PHE A 133 -10.78 5.64 -1.87
C PHE A 133 -10.91 5.28 -3.36
N PHE A 134 -12.13 5.29 -3.91
CA PHE A 134 -12.33 5.09 -5.35
C PHE A 134 -11.66 6.21 -6.16
N GLU A 135 -11.84 7.46 -5.74
CA GLU A 135 -11.24 8.64 -6.40
C GLU A 135 -9.71 8.55 -6.37
N LEU A 136 -9.12 8.12 -5.24
CA LEU A 136 -7.69 7.91 -5.12
C LEU A 136 -7.17 6.82 -6.07
N VAL A 137 -7.82 5.65 -6.11
CA VAL A 137 -7.41 4.54 -6.98
C VAL A 137 -7.49 4.94 -8.45
N ASP A 138 -8.58 5.63 -8.87
CA ASP A 138 -8.74 6.15 -10.22
C ASP A 138 -7.63 7.15 -10.58
N LYS A 139 -7.32 8.07 -9.67
CA LYS A 139 -6.26 9.06 -9.86
C LYS A 139 -4.88 8.41 -9.96
N CYS A 140 -4.56 7.45 -9.09
CA CYS A 140 -3.29 6.72 -9.12
C CYS A 140 -3.10 5.98 -10.45
N GLU A 141 -4.14 5.32 -10.97
CA GLU A 141 -4.11 4.64 -12.27
C GLU A 141 -3.78 5.60 -13.41
N VAL A 142 -4.41 6.79 -13.41
CA VAL A 142 -4.23 7.80 -14.46
C VAL A 142 -2.86 8.49 -14.39
N THR A 143 -2.38 8.79 -13.20
CA THR A 143 -1.15 9.57 -13.00
C THR A 143 0.12 8.71 -12.91
N GLY A 144 -0.03 7.38 -12.76
CA GLY A 144 1.09 6.49 -12.51
C GLY A 144 1.66 6.59 -11.09
N THR A 145 0.87 7.08 -10.13
CA THR A 145 1.23 7.11 -8.71
C THR A 145 1.29 5.70 -8.16
N LEU A 146 2.37 5.36 -7.46
CA LEU A 146 2.51 4.06 -6.82
C LEU A 146 1.68 4.00 -5.54
N LEU A 147 0.73 3.09 -5.45
CA LEU A 147 -0.16 2.95 -4.31
C LEU A 147 0.20 1.72 -3.47
N ILE A 148 0.44 1.94 -2.18
CA ILE A 148 0.71 0.88 -1.20
C ILE A 148 -0.36 0.94 -0.12
N ILE A 149 -0.95 -0.20 0.24
CA ILE A 149 -2.07 -0.27 1.17
C ILE A 149 -1.83 -1.37 2.19
N THR A 150 -2.14 -1.09 3.46
CA THR A 150 -2.33 -2.13 4.46
C THR A 150 -3.81 -2.27 4.79
N THR A 151 -4.27 -3.49 5.00
CA THR A 151 -5.67 -3.74 5.35
C THR A 151 -5.84 -5.05 6.11
N ASN A 152 -6.89 -5.11 6.94
CA ASN A 152 -7.39 -6.34 7.52
C ASN A 152 -8.60 -6.91 6.74
N LEU A 153 -9.06 -6.18 5.72
CA LEU A 153 -10.11 -6.65 4.83
C LEU A 153 -9.60 -7.81 3.97
N ARG A 154 -10.50 -8.70 3.60
CA ARG A 154 -10.23 -9.65 2.51
C ARG A 154 -10.30 -8.91 1.18
N THR A 155 -9.70 -9.45 0.15
CA THR A 155 -9.80 -8.85 -1.19
C THR A 155 -11.20 -9.01 -1.77
N THR A 156 -11.76 -10.24 -1.69
CA THR A 156 -13.06 -10.60 -2.27
C THR A 156 -14.03 -11.09 -1.20
N GLU A 157 -15.31 -11.00 -1.47
CA GLU A 157 -16.34 -11.62 -0.67
C GLU A 157 -16.21 -13.15 -0.67
N HIS A 158 -16.72 -13.79 0.37
CA HIS A 158 -16.74 -15.23 0.48
C HIS A 158 -18.16 -15.68 0.92
N PRO A 159 -18.75 -16.67 0.26
CA PRO A 159 -20.16 -17.02 0.50
C PRO A 159 -20.47 -17.43 1.93
N THR A 160 -19.51 -18.03 2.64
CA THR A 160 -19.71 -18.60 3.98
C THR A 160 -18.99 -17.83 5.09
N ILE A 161 -18.10 -16.90 4.76
CA ILE A 161 -17.30 -16.17 5.76
C ILE A 161 -17.75 -14.71 5.80
N LYS A 162 -18.44 -14.32 6.87
CA LYS A 162 -18.91 -12.95 7.12
C LYS A 162 -17.77 -12.04 7.62
N HIS A 163 -16.68 -11.94 6.88
CA HIS A 163 -15.64 -10.95 7.13
C HIS A 163 -15.71 -9.87 6.05
N PRO A 164 -15.59 -8.60 6.42
CA PRO A 164 -15.63 -7.50 5.46
C PRO A 164 -14.50 -7.65 4.43
N SER A 165 -14.79 -7.26 3.19
CA SER A 165 -13.86 -7.33 2.06
C SER A 165 -13.75 -5.98 1.36
N ILE A 166 -12.67 -5.77 0.61
CA ILE A 166 -12.47 -4.61 -0.26
C ILE A 166 -13.62 -4.56 -1.28
N GLU A 167 -13.95 -5.70 -1.87
CA GLU A 167 -15.07 -5.83 -2.82
C GLU A 167 -16.40 -5.37 -2.22
N GLY A 168 -16.75 -5.88 -1.03
CA GLY A 168 -18.00 -5.55 -0.35
C GLY A 168 -18.07 -4.10 0.12
N GLN A 169 -16.94 -3.51 0.55
CA GLN A 169 -16.91 -2.16 1.10
C GLN A 169 -16.80 -1.07 0.02
N TYR A 170 -16.01 -1.31 -1.04
CA TYR A 170 -15.69 -0.30 -2.06
C TYR A 170 -16.24 -0.64 -3.44
N GLY A 171 -16.78 -1.85 -3.63
CA GLY A 171 -17.37 -2.33 -4.87
C GLY A 171 -16.38 -2.96 -5.84
N VAL A 172 -16.91 -3.79 -6.74
CA VAL A 172 -16.16 -4.51 -7.77
C VAL A 172 -15.30 -3.60 -8.64
N PRO A 173 -15.80 -2.44 -9.15
CA PRO A 173 -14.99 -1.58 -10.01
C PRO A 173 -13.71 -1.05 -9.32
N THR A 174 -13.79 -0.71 -8.03
CA THR A 174 -12.63 -0.26 -7.24
C THR A 174 -11.62 -1.40 -7.08
N LEU A 175 -12.10 -2.61 -6.78
CA LEU A 175 -11.22 -3.78 -6.60
C LEU A 175 -10.50 -4.15 -7.90
N GLU A 176 -11.19 -4.13 -9.04
CA GLU A 176 -10.58 -4.48 -10.34
C GLU A 176 -9.47 -3.48 -10.74
N ARG A 177 -9.71 -2.17 -10.58
CA ARG A 177 -8.68 -1.15 -10.80
C ARG A 177 -7.50 -1.33 -9.84
N LEU A 178 -7.81 -1.56 -8.57
CA LEU A 178 -6.77 -1.77 -7.56
C LEU A 178 -5.89 -2.98 -7.88
N LYS A 179 -6.47 -4.10 -8.34
CA LYS A 179 -5.73 -5.27 -8.80
C LYS A 179 -4.86 -4.97 -10.04
N ALA A 180 -5.30 -4.08 -10.91
CA ALA A 180 -4.53 -3.70 -12.09
C ALA A 180 -3.24 -2.96 -11.72
N ILE A 181 -3.28 -2.09 -10.71
CA ILE A 181 -2.15 -1.22 -10.32
C ILE A 181 -1.35 -1.72 -9.12
N THR A 182 -1.72 -2.86 -8.50
CA THR A 182 -1.04 -3.39 -7.29
C THR A 182 -0.82 -4.89 -7.35
N HIS A 183 0.14 -5.38 -6.54
CA HIS A 183 0.29 -6.78 -6.19
C HIS A 183 -0.31 -7.04 -4.80
N VAL A 184 -0.97 -8.18 -4.63
CA VAL A 184 -1.51 -8.60 -3.33
C VAL A 184 -0.46 -9.43 -2.61
N VAL A 185 -0.07 -9.01 -1.41
CA VAL A 185 0.83 -9.74 -0.51
C VAL A 185 0.06 -10.10 0.75
N LYS A 186 0.03 -11.39 1.08
CA LYS A 186 -0.70 -11.92 2.24
C LYS A 186 0.23 -12.06 3.44
N PHE A 187 -0.06 -11.32 4.49
CA PHE A 187 0.59 -11.45 5.78
C PHE A 187 -0.14 -12.54 6.59
N GLU A 188 0.49 -13.69 6.70
CA GLU A 188 -0.01 -14.85 7.44
C GLU A 188 1.01 -15.25 8.52
N GLY A 189 0.56 -15.81 9.63
CA GLY A 189 1.42 -16.28 10.71
C GLY A 189 0.93 -15.88 12.11
N GLU A 190 1.78 -16.10 13.10
CA GLU A 190 1.49 -15.71 14.48
C GLU A 190 1.71 -14.21 14.70
N SER A 191 0.97 -13.62 15.64
CA SER A 191 1.10 -12.22 16.02
C SER A 191 2.55 -11.88 16.41
N MET A 192 3.06 -10.75 15.89
CA MET A 192 4.36 -10.19 16.29
C MET A 192 4.30 -9.44 17.62
N ARG A 193 3.11 -9.22 18.17
CA ARG A 193 2.88 -8.65 19.50
C ARG A 193 2.82 -9.81 20.49
N GLY A 194 3.98 -10.26 20.97
CA GLY A 194 4.13 -11.18 22.08
C GLY A 194 4.50 -10.44 23.33
#